data_d4a91b270acaf3ccb94673eb993e4d8c
#
_entry.id   d4a91b270acaf3ccb94673eb993e4d8c
#
_cell.length_a   1.000
_cell.length_b   1.000
_cell.length_c   1.000
_cell.angle_alpha   90.00
_cell.angle_beta   90.00
_cell.angle_gamma   90.00
#
_symmetry.space_group_name_H-M   'P 1'
#
loop_
_entity.id
_entity.type
_entity.pdbx_description
1 polymer ?
#
loop_
_entity_poly.entity_id
_entity_poly.type
_entity_poly.pdbx_seq_one_letter_code
_entity_poly.pdbx_strand_id
1 'polypeptide(L)'
;MNGVIVGKLDGKVAVITGATSGMALAGAKLFVDEGAHVFITGRRKDELDQAVELIGRNVTGVQGDSADLDDLDRLFDTVKREKGAIDVLWASAGTGEPRRHHEITEEHFDAAFGLNARGTLFTVQKALPLFNDGGSIIMTGSNASQRGYPGWSVYAASKAVQQGYARVWAAELKDRGIRVNVLTPGQVATAKQEELFDEATKRQFESLIPRGKMGRAEEIATVALFLASDDSSYVNGIELVADGGTTAI
;
A
#
# COMPACT_ATOMS: atom_id res chain seq x y z
N MET A 1 22.07 -12.06 -29.96
CA MET A 1 21.28 -10.84 -29.65
C MET A 1 21.10 -10.83 -28.13
N ASN A 2 21.89 -10.01 -27.43
CA ASN A 2 21.68 -9.79 -26.00
C ASN A 2 20.41 -8.92 -25.88
N GLY A 3 19.27 -9.57 -25.65
CA GLY A 3 18.05 -8.84 -25.33
C GLY A 3 18.26 -8.07 -24.03
N VAL A 4 18.14 -6.75 -24.09
CA VAL A 4 18.01 -5.92 -22.89
C VAL A 4 16.78 -6.44 -22.16
N ILE A 5 16.96 -6.97 -20.95
CA ILE A 5 15.82 -7.31 -20.10
C ILE A 5 15.20 -5.97 -19.68
N VAL A 6 14.06 -5.65 -20.28
CA VAL A 6 13.26 -4.48 -19.93
C VAL A 6 12.53 -4.79 -18.62
N GLY A 7 12.63 -3.92 -17.63
CA GLY A 7 11.94 -4.09 -16.35
C GLY A 7 10.41 -4.03 -16.53
N LYS A 8 9.68 -4.67 -15.64
CA LYS A 8 8.20 -4.75 -15.72
C LYS A 8 7.49 -3.41 -15.62
N LEU A 9 8.17 -2.39 -15.11
CA LEU A 9 7.67 -1.02 -14.96
C LEU A 9 8.55 -0.01 -15.71
N ASP A 10 9.27 -0.44 -16.74
CA ASP A 10 10.17 0.43 -17.49
C ASP A 10 9.41 1.65 -18.06
N GLY A 11 9.94 2.84 -17.77
CA GLY A 11 9.33 4.11 -18.19
C GLY A 11 8.03 4.50 -17.46
N LYS A 12 7.53 3.71 -16.54
CA LYS A 12 6.31 3.97 -15.77
C LYS A 12 6.55 4.96 -14.63
N VAL A 13 5.50 5.69 -14.26
CA VAL A 13 5.46 6.59 -13.12
C VAL A 13 4.56 5.97 -12.03
N ALA A 14 5.14 5.73 -10.85
CA ALA A 14 4.42 5.17 -9.71
C ALA A 14 4.36 6.16 -8.55
N VAL A 15 3.25 6.16 -7.82
CA VAL A 15 3.08 6.88 -6.55
C VAL A 15 2.79 5.86 -5.46
N ILE A 16 3.56 5.90 -4.36
CA ILE A 16 3.40 4.99 -3.22
C ILE A 16 3.29 5.81 -1.95
N THR A 17 2.14 5.78 -1.29
CA THR A 17 1.94 6.51 -0.03
C THR A 17 2.43 5.70 1.17
N GLY A 18 3.00 6.40 2.18
CA GLY A 18 3.50 5.76 3.40
C GLY A 18 4.72 4.87 3.16
N ALA A 19 5.60 5.23 2.23
CA ALA A 19 6.69 4.39 1.76
C ALA A 19 8.07 4.70 2.41
N THR A 20 8.08 5.24 3.62
CA THR A 20 9.32 5.48 4.37
C THR A 20 9.89 4.24 5.05
N SER A 21 9.11 3.16 5.16
CA SER A 21 9.53 1.93 5.82
C SER A 21 8.73 0.71 5.37
N GLY A 22 9.15 -0.49 5.79
CA GLY A 22 8.40 -1.74 5.66
C GLY A 22 8.07 -2.12 4.22
N MET A 23 6.86 -2.64 4.00
CA MET A 23 6.42 -3.21 2.73
C MET A 23 6.42 -2.18 1.59
N ALA A 24 5.96 -0.96 1.87
CA ALA A 24 5.87 0.08 0.85
C ALA A 24 7.27 0.59 0.42
N LEU A 25 8.23 0.69 1.34
CA LEU A 25 9.63 0.99 1.00
C LEU A 25 10.26 -0.12 0.17
N ALA A 26 10.04 -1.38 0.55
CA ALA A 26 10.52 -2.52 -0.24
C ALA A 26 9.92 -2.52 -1.66
N GLY A 27 8.62 -2.17 -1.77
CA GLY A 27 7.96 -2.01 -3.06
C GLY A 27 8.51 -0.85 -3.88
N ALA A 28 8.78 0.30 -3.25
CA ALA A 28 9.37 1.45 -3.94
C ALA A 28 10.75 1.12 -4.54
N LYS A 29 11.58 0.41 -3.77
CA LYS A 29 12.88 -0.07 -4.27
C LYS A 29 12.71 -1.02 -5.45
N LEU A 30 11.83 -2.01 -5.32
CA LEU A 30 11.58 -2.99 -6.37
C LEU A 30 11.02 -2.32 -7.64
N PHE A 31 10.09 -1.36 -7.51
CA PHE A 31 9.52 -0.65 -8.66
C PHE A 31 10.59 0.18 -9.40
N VAL A 32 11.51 0.80 -8.66
CA VAL A 32 12.65 1.50 -9.25
C VAL A 32 13.61 0.54 -9.96
N ASP A 33 13.86 -0.64 -9.37
CA ASP A 33 14.70 -1.67 -9.99
C ASP A 33 14.07 -2.25 -11.26
N GLU A 34 12.74 -2.24 -11.34
CA GLU A 34 11.94 -2.61 -12.52
C GLU A 34 11.71 -1.45 -13.51
N GLY A 35 12.42 -0.32 -13.34
CA GLY A 35 12.47 0.77 -14.32
C GLY A 35 11.49 1.92 -14.09
N ALA A 36 10.70 1.91 -13.03
CA ALA A 36 9.80 3.01 -12.72
C ALA A 36 10.52 4.25 -12.15
N HIS A 37 9.92 5.43 -12.35
CA HIS A 37 10.13 6.56 -11.47
C HIS A 37 9.09 6.55 -10.36
N VAL A 38 9.51 6.61 -9.10
CA VAL A 38 8.61 6.44 -7.95
C VAL A 38 8.53 7.71 -7.11
N PHE A 39 7.32 8.21 -6.88
CA PHE A 39 7.05 9.21 -5.86
C PHE A 39 6.67 8.50 -4.57
N ILE A 40 7.33 8.85 -3.46
CA ILE A 40 7.03 8.29 -2.14
C ILE A 40 6.60 9.38 -1.17
N THR A 41 5.70 9.04 -0.24
CA THR A 41 5.29 9.97 0.81
C THR A 41 5.56 9.43 2.21
N GLY A 42 5.73 10.35 3.14
CA GLY A 42 5.82 10.11 4.57
C GLY A 42 5.69 11.39 5.35
N ARG A 43 5.21 11.29 6.59
CA ARG A 43 4.99 12.46 7.47
C ARG A 43 6.28 13.02 8.05
N ARG A 44 7.19 12.13 8.41
CA ARG A 44 8.47 12.48 9.04
C ARG A 44 9.52 12.72 7.97
N LYS A 45 10.01 13.96 7.92
CA LYS A 45 10.95 14.40 6.88
C LYS A 45 12.24 13.59 6.88
N ASP A 46 12.82 13.36 8.06
CA ASP A 46 14.09 12.65 8.19
C ASP A 46 13.99 11.19 7.70
N GLU A 47 12.88 10.50 8.01
CA GLU A 47 12.65 9.14 7.52
C GLU A 47 12.39 9.11 6.00
N LEU A 48 11.71 10.13 5.49
CA LEU A 48 11.49 10.26 4.05
C LEU A 48 12.81 10.47 3.31
N ASP A 49 13.68 11.33 3.82
CA ASP A 49 15.00 11.59 3.23
C ASP A 49 15.88 10.33 3.26
N GLN A 50 15.87 9.59 4.37
CA GLN A 50 16.56 8.31 4.47
C GLN A 50 16.03 7.28 3.47
N ALA A 51 14.70 7.22 3.28
CA ALA A 51 14.09 6.32 2.30
C ALA A 51 14.50 6.69 0.88
N VAL A 52 14.52 7.97 0.53
CA VAL A 52 15.01 8.46 -0.77
C VAL A 52 16.48 8.09 -0.99
N GLU A 53 17.32 8.28 0.02
CA GLU A 53 18.74 7.90 -0.03
C GLU A 53 18.93 6.39 -0.21
N LEU A 54 18.16 5.58 0.52
CA LEU A 54 18.19 4.11 0.40
C LEU A 54 17.72 3.59 -0.97
N ILE A 55 16.82 4.27 -1.64
CA ILE A 55 16.38 3.93 -2.99
C ILE A 55 17.40 4.43 -4.01
N GLY A 56 17.94 5.61 -3.82
CA GLY A 56 19.13 6.18 -4.46
C GLY A 56 18.93 6.74 -5.87
N ARG A 57 17.97 6.25 -6.67
CA ARG A 57 17.72 6.73 -8.05
C ARG A 57 16.24 6.69 -8.39
N ASN A 58 15.81 7.45 -9.40
CA ASN A 58 14.44 7.45 -9.92
C ASN A 58 13.36 7.54 -8.84
N VAL A 59 13.61 8.31 -7.78
CA VAL A 59 12.71 8.49 -6.67
C VAL A 59 12.60 9.97 -6.30
N THR A 60 11.38 10.40 -5.99
CA THR A 60 11.09 11.73 -5.45
C THR A 60 10.30 11.57 -4.15
N GLY A 61 10.85 12.12 -3.05
CA GLY A 61 10.18 12.16 -1.76
C GLY A 61 9.30 13.41 -1.62
N VAL A 62 8.04 13.24 -1.30
CA VAL A 62 7.11 14.35 -1.01
C VAL A 62 6.59 14.20 0.42
N GLN A 63 6.97 15.12 1.31
CA GLN A 63 6.49 15.08 2.69
C GLN A 63 4.99 15.37 2.73
N GLY A 64 4.22 14.52 3.43
CA GLY A 64 2.79 14.71 3.60
C GLY A 64 2.11 13.62 4.41
N ASP A 65 0.94 13.96 4.94
CA ASP A 65 0.01 13.03 5.57
C ASP A 65 -1.12 12.70 4.60
N SER A 66 -1.33 11.42 4.31
CA SER A 66 -2.41 10.98 3.42
C SER A 66 -3.82 11.21 4.01
N ALA A 67 -3.94 11.57 5.29
CA ALA A 67 -5.19 12.00 5.90
C ALA A 67 -5.48 13.50 5.66
N ASP A 68 -4.48 14.29 5.26
CA ASP A 68 -4.57 15.71 4.96
C ASP A 68 -4.73 15.94 3.45
N LEU A 69 -5.79 16.66 3.07
CA LEU A 69 -6.12 16.87 1.65
C LEU A 69 -5.20 17.87 0.97
N ASP A 70 -4.67 18.86 1.69
CA ASP A 70 -3.73 19.85 1.15
C ASP A 70 -2.36 19.18 0.88
N ASP A 71 -1.97 18.22 1.73
CA ASP A 71 -0.77 17.41 1.51
C ASP A 71 -0.90 16.50 0.28
N LEU A 72 -2.09 15.93 0.07
CA LEU A 72 -2.39 15.17 -1.14
C LEU A 72 -2.38 16.07 -2.40
N ASP A 73 -2.93 17.29 -2.33
CA ASP A 73 -2.86 18.24 -3.44
C ASP A 73 -1.40 18.56 -3.78
N ARG A 74 -0.57 18.88 -2.79
CA ARG A 74 0.86 19.12 -2.98
C ARG A 74 1.60 17.92 -3.60
N LEU A 75 1.23 16.69 -3.19
CA LEU A 75 1.78 15.46 -3.79
C LEU A 75 1.48 15.42 -5.29
N PHE A 76 0.21 15.51 -5.66
CA PHE A 76 -0.19 15.34 -7.05
C PHE A 76 0.19 16.53 -7.94
N ASP A 77 0.26 17.74 -7.40
CA ASP A 77 0.85 18.89 -8.10
C ASP A 77 2.35 18.68 -8.38
N THR A 78 3.08 18.05 -7.43
CA THR A 78 4.48 17.70 -7.66
C THR A 78 4.64 16.64 -8.74
N VAL A 79 3.83 15.58 -8.71
CA VAL A 79 3.81 14.55 -9.77
C VAL A 79 3.49 15.17 -11.12
N LYS A 80 2.47 16.01 -11.20
CA LYS A 80 2.07 16.71 -12.43
C LYS A 80 3.20 17.56 -12.99
N ARG A 81 3.87 18.33 -12.15
CA ARG A 81 4.96 19.21 -12.55
C ARG A 81 6.18 18.43 -13.06
N GLU A 82 6.53 17.30 -12.43
CA GLU A 82 7.76 16.58 -12.71
C GLU A 82 7.62 15.50 -13.79
N LYS A 83 6.45 14.86 -13.87
CA LYS A 83 6.22 13.70 -14.76
C LYS A 83 4.96 13.82 -15.62
N GLY A 84 4.02 14.66 -15.24
CA GLY A 84 2.79 14.91 -16.00
C GLY A 84 1.70 13.85 -15.84
N ALA A 85 2.04 12.58 -15.59
CA ALA A 85 1.09 11.48 -15.52
C ALA A 85 1.50 10.41 -14.50
N ILE A 86 0.57 9.50 -14.21
CA ILE A 86 0.73 8.35 -13.30
C ILE A 86 0.28 7.08 -14.02
N ASP A 87 1.04 6.00 -13.90
CA ASP A 87 0.67 4.67 -14.38
C ASP A 87 0.26 3.74 -13.22
N VAL A 88 0.88 3.92 -12.03
CA VAL A 88 0.64 3.07 -10.88
C VAL A 88 0.44 3.93 -9.63
N LEU A 89 -0.62 3.66 -8.88
CA LEU A 89 -0.82 4.18 -7.53
C LEU A 89 -0.89 3.02 -6.55
N TRP A 90 0.00 3.02 -5.56
CA TRP A 90 -0.13 2.14 -4.41
C TRP A 90 -0.46 2.96 -3.16
N ALA A 91 -1.75 3.03 -2.80
CA ALA A 91 -2.25 3.64 -1.58
C ALA A 91 -1.95 2.72 -0.38
N SER A 92 -0.75 2.87 0.19
CA SER A 92 -0.25 2.00 1.25
C SER A 92 -0.21 2.65 2.63
N ALA A 93 -0.34 3.98 2.73
CA ALA A 93 -0.41 4.67 4.00
C ALA A 93 -1.54 4.11 4.87
N GLY A 94 -1.21 3.79 6.12
CA GLY A 94 -2.20 3.24 7.04
C GLY A 94 -1.68 3.18 8.48
N THR A 95 -2.61 3.16 9.41
CA THR A 95 -2.32 3.04 10.84
C THR A 95 -3.30 2.09 11.52
N GLY A 96 -2.88 1.51 12.63
CA GLY A 96 -3.74 0.73 13.52
C GLY A 96 -3.09 0.62 14.88
N GLU A 97 -3.91 0.72 15.90
CA GLU A 97 -3.55 0.54 17.29
C GLU A 97 -4.61 -0.36 17.94
N PRO A 98 -4.21 -1.41 18.69
CA PRO A 98 -5.18 -2.27 19.34
C PRO A 98 -5.82 -1.55 20.55
N ARG A 99 -7.15 -1.64 20.64
CA ARG A 99 -7.94 -1.18 21.79
C ARG A 99 -9.06 -2.18 22.08
N ARG A 100 -9.29 -2.51 23.34
CA ARG A 100 -10.46 -3.29 23.72
C ARG A 100 -11.72 -2.49 23.43
N HIS A 101 -12.82 -3.19 23.14
CA HIS A 101 -14.06 -2.53 22.71
C HIS A 101 -14.50 -1.38 23.64
N HIS A 102 -14.40 -1.56 24.94
CA HIS A 102 -14.78 -0.55 25.94
C HIS A 102 -13.75 0.58 26.12
N GLU A 103 -12.59 0.50 25.48
CA GLU A 103 -11.51 1.51 25.53
C GLU A 103 -11.45 2.36 24.25
N ILE A 104 -12.30 2.04 23.25
CA ILE A 104 -12.33 2.76 21.99
C ILE A 104 -12.92 4.17 22.23
N THR A 105 -12.18 5.20 21.81
CA THR A 105 -12.64 6.58 21.81
C THR A 105 -12.95 7.06 20.40
N GLU A 106 -13.62 8.21 20.28
CA GLU A 106 -13.90 8.85 18.98
C GLU A 106 -12.58 9.17 18.26
N GLU A 107 -11.59 9.70 18.95
CA GLU A 107 -10.28 10.05 18.37
C GLU A 107 -9.55 8.80 17.83
N HIS A 108 -9.63 7.67 18.56
CA HIS A 108 -9.05 6.41 18.10
C HIS A 108 -9.73 5.91 16.82
N PHE A 109 -11.07 6.01 16.77
CA PHE A 109 -11.85 5.68 15.59
C PHE A 109 -11.52 6.60 14.42
N ASP A 110 -11.56 7.92 14.64
CA ASP A 110 -11.31 8.94 13.61
C ASP A 110 -9.89 8.87 13.05
N ALA A 111 -8.89 8.60 13.87
CA ALA A 111 -7.51 8.43 13.41
C ALA A 111 -7.38 7.25 12.45
N ALA A 112 -8.00 6.09 12.75
CA ALA A 112 -7.93 4.93 11.90
C ALA A 112 -8.73 5.08 10.60
N PHE A 113 -10.00 5.53 10.70
CA PHE A 113 -10.85 5.73 9.52
C PHE A 113 -10.42 6.94 8.70
N GLY A 114 -9.96 7.99 9.35
CA GLY A 114 -9.44 9.21 8.70
C GLY A 114 -8.30 8.88 7.73
N LEU A 115 -7.34 8.07 8.15
CA LEU A 115 -6.23 7.69 7.29
C LEU A 115 -6.60 6.49 6.38
N ASN A 116 -7.06 5.37 6.96
CA ASN A 116 -7.19 4.13 6.22
C ASN A 116 -8.36 4.13 5.23
N ALA A 117 -9.47 4.79 5.55
CA ALA A 117 -10.66 4.85 4.70
C ALA A 117 -10.73 6.16 3.90
N ARG A 118 -10.89 7.30 4.60
CA ARG A 118 -11.01 8.62 3.97
C ARG A 118 -9.74 9.00 3.21
N GLY A 119 -8.57 8.83 3.82
CA GLY A 119 -7.28 9.14 3.19
C GLY A 119 -7.05 8.34 1.91
N THR A 120 -7.34 7.03 1.92
CA THR A 120 -7.26 6.19 0.71
C THR A 120 -8.20 6.67 -0.39
N LEU A 121 -9.46 6.98 -0.05
CA LEU A 121 -10.43 7.48 -1.02
C LEU A 121 -9.91 8.72 -1.73
N PHE A 122 -9.52 9.73 -0.96
CA PHE A 122 -9.06 11.00 -1.53
C PHE A 122 -7.70 10.91 -2.20
N THR A 123 -6.81 10.01 -1.76
CA THR A 123 -5.57 9.70 -2.48
C THR A 123 -5.89 9.23 -3.90
N VAL A 124 -6.81 8.28 -4.05
CA VAL A 124 -7.22 7.78 -5.38
C VAL A 124 -7.94 8.88 -6.17
N GLN A 125 -8.91 9.57 -5.58
CA GLN A 125 -9.67 10.62 -6.26
C GLN A 125 -8.78 11.71 -6.84
N LYS A 126 -7.81 12.20 -6.06
CA LYS A 126 -6.89 13.26 -6.50
C LYS A 126 -5.85 12.77 -7.51
N ALA A 127 -5.52 11.48 -7.49
CA ALA A 127 -4.63 10.87 -8.50
C ALA A 127 -5.30 10.72 -9.88
N LEU A 128 -6.62 10.42 -9.92
CA LEU A 128 -7.34 10.05 -11.15
C LEU A 128 -7.17 11.03 -12.33
N PRO A 129 -7.14 12.36 -12.15
CA PRO A 129 -6.92 13.29 -13.25
C PRO A 129 -5.56 13.16 -13.93
N LEU A 130 -4.57 12.55 -13.24
CA LEU A 130 -3.21 12.35 -13.76
C LEU A 130 -2.97 10.93 -14.29
N PHE A 131 -3.91 10.00 -14.08
CA PHE A 131 -3.71 8.63 -14.53
C PHE A 131 -3.69 8.51 -16.07
N ASN A 132 -2.75 7.71 -16.55
CA ASN A 132 -2.82 7.17 -17.91
C ASN A 132 -3.90 6.09 -17.98
N ASP A 133 -4.51 5.92 -19.15
CA ASP A 133 -5.39 4.79 -19.41
C ASP A 133 -4.59 3.48 -19.35
N GLY A 134 -5.22 2.41 -18.88
CA GLY A 134 -4.54 1.13 -18.63
C GLY A 134 -3.71 1.07 -17.34
N GLY A 135 -3.78 2.08 -16.48
CA GLY A 135 -3.03 2.12 -15.22
C GLY A 135 -3.50 1.14 -14.16
N SER A 136 -2.81 1.10 -13.03
CA SER A 136 -3.10 0.20 -11.91
C SER A 136 -3.18 0.93 -10.58
N ILE A 137 -4.28 0.72 -9.85
CA ILE A 137 -4.50 1.20 -8.48
C ILE A 137 -4.43 0.01 -7.54
N ILE A 138 -3.56 0.10 -6.52
CA ILE A 138 -3.38 -0.91 -5.49
C ILE A 138 -3.67 -0.25 -4.14
N MET A 139 -4.55 -0.85 -3.36
CA MET A 139 -4.83 -0.43 -1.99
C MET A 139 -4.33 -1.49 -1.01
N THR A 140 -3.72 -1.06 0.11
CA THR A 140 -3.27 -2.01 1.13
C THR A 140 -4.41 -2.34 2.09
N GLY A 141 -4.90 -3.58 2.00
CA GLY A 141 -5.81 -4.20 2.95
C GLY A 141 -5.11 -4.72 4.21
N SER A 142 -5.75 -5.67 4.86
CA SER A 142 -5.17 -6.44 5.97
C SER A 142 -5.98 -7.73 6.17
N ASN A 143 -5.33 -8.84 6.49
CA ASN A 143 -6.04 -10.06 6.86
C ASN A 143 -6.87 -9.93 8.15
N ALA A 144 -6.64 -8.85 8.93
CA ALA A 144 -7.50 -8.49 10.05
C ALA A 144 -8.95 -8.16 9.63
N SER A 145 -9.20 -7.80 8.36
CA SER A 145 -10.55 -7.62 7.82
C SER A 145 -11.31 -8.93 7.60
N GLN A 146 -10.60 -10.06 7.57
CA GLN A 146 -11.16 -11.39 7.28
C GLN A 146 -11.08 -12.33 8.48
N ARG A 147 -10.23 -12.03 9.47
CA ARG A 147 -10.03 -12.84 10.67
C ARG A 147 -10.13 -11.98 11.93
N GLY A 148 -10.86 -12.47 12.94
CA GLY A 148 -11.02 -11.75 14.21
C GLY A 148 -9.77 -11.79 15.08
N TYR A 149 -9.18 -10.62 15.31
CA TYR A 149 -8.10 -10.43 16.29
C TYR A 149 -8.63 -9.54 17.43
N PRO A 150 -8.62 -10.02 18.67
CA PRO A 150 -9.07 -9.23 19.82
C PRO A 150 -8.36 -7.88 19.92
N GLY A 151 -9.13 -6.80 20.08
CA GLY A 151 -8.60 -5.43 20.15
C GLY A 151 -8.46 -4.72 18.80
N TRP A 152 -8.62 -5.38 17.66
CA TRP A 152 -8.37 -4.80 16.36
C TRP A 152 -9.63 -4.38 15.59
N SER A 153 -10.79 -4.24 16.26
CA SER A 153 -12.09 -3.99 15.60
C SER A 153 -12.10 -2.75 14.72
N VAL A 154 -11.61 -1.60 15.20
CA VAL A 154 -11.59 -0.34 14.43
C VAL A 154 -10.66 -0.46 13.22
N TYR A 155 -9.45 -0.99 13.44
CA TYR A 155 -8.50 -1.21 12.33
C TYR A 155 -9.06 -2.18 11.29
N ALA A 156 -9.57 -3.33 11.72
CA ALA A 156 -10.15 -4.34 10.83
C ALA A 156 -11.28 -3.75 9.97
N ALA A 157 -12.21 -3.02 10.59
CA ALA A 157 -13.29 -2.35 9.88
C ALA A 157 -12.77 -1.30 8.90
N SER A 158 -11.78 -0.48 9.30
CA SER A 158 -11.19 0.53 8.43
C SER A 158 -10.44 -0.05 7.22
N LYS A 159 -9.96 -1.31 7.32
CA LYS A 159 -9.32 -2.03 6.22
C LYS A 159 -10.33 -2.79 5.35
N ALA A 160 -11.46 -3.21 5.90
CA ALA A 160 -12.53 -3.87 5.13
C ALA A 160 -13.15 -2.99 4.04
N VAL A 161 -13.13 -1.66 4.21
CA VAL A 161 -13.69 -0.73 3.21
C VAL A 161 -12.96 -0.80 1.87
N GLN A 162 -11.67 -1.18 1.85
CA GLN A 162 -10.84 -1.24 0.64
C GLN A 162 -11.46 -2.17 -0.42
N GLN A 163 -12.03 -3.29 0.02
CA GLN A 163 -12.67 -4.24 -0.88
C GLN A 163 -13.94 -3.66 -1.52
N GLY A 164 -14.68 -2.83 -0.77
CA GLY A 164 -15.82 -2.09 -1.30
C GLY A 164 -15.39 -1.10 -2.39
N TYR A 165 -14.34 -0.31 -2.11
CA TYR A 165 -13.76 0.63 -3.07
C TYR A 165 -13.29 -0.09 -4.35
N ALA A 166 -12.53 -1.18 -4.21
CA ALA A 166 -11.99 -1.89 -5.36
C ALA A 166 -13.07 -2.34 -6.33
N ARG A 167 -14.17 -2.91 -5.82
CA ARG A 167 -15.27 -3.38 -6.66
C ARG A 167 -15.98 -2.25 -7.39
N VAL A 168 -16.27 -1.15 -6.69
CA VAL A 168 -16.98 0.00 -7.27
C VAL A 168 -16.08 0.72 -8.29
N TRP A 169 -14.83 1.02 -7.92
CA TRP A 169 -13.91 1.76 -8.80
C TRP A 169 -13.46 0.95 -10.01
N ALA A 170 -13.34 -0.39 -9.88
CA ALA A 170 -13.10 -1.25 -11.04
C ALA A 170 -14.22 -1.14 -12.09
N ALA A 171 -15.48 -0.96 -11.65
CA ALA A 171 -16.62 -0.75 -12.55
C ALA A 171 -16.65 0.68 -13.12
N GLU A 172 -16.36 1.68 -12.29
CA GLU A 172 -16.37 3.10 -12.70
C GLU A 172 -15.23 3.45 -13.68
N LEU A 173 -14.07 2.80 -13.54
CA LEU A 173 -12.87 3.09 -14.32
C LEU A 173 -12.67 2.16 -15.53
N LYS A 174 -13.66 1.32 -15.84
CA LYS A 174 -13.58 0.33 -16.92
C LYS A 174 -13.28 0.93 -18.30
N ASP A 175 -13.88 2.11 -18.59
CA ASP A 175 -13.72 2.76 -19.90
C ASP A 175 -12.32 3.34 -20.10
N ARG A 176 -11.57 3.52 -19.01
CA ARG A 176 -10.17 3.91 -19.00
C ARG A 176 -9.21 2.71 -18.87
N GLY A 177 -9.73 1.50 -18.76
CA GLY A 177 -8.93 0.29 -18.58
C GLY A 177 -8.10 0.28 -17.29
N ILE A 178 -8.38 1.14 -16.32
CA ILE A 178 -7.65 1.21 -15.05
C ILE A 178 -8.08 0.05 -14.15
N ARG A 179 -7.13 -0.75 -13.70
CA ARG A 179 -7.38 -1.86 -12.78
C ARG A 179 -7.30 -1.37 -11.33
N VAL A 180 -8.17 -1.89 -10.48
CA VAL A 180 -8.24 -1.52 -9.06
C VAL A 180 -8.28 -2.78 -8.22
N ASN A 181 -7.26 -3.01 -7.39
CA ASN A 181 -7.15 -4.22 -6.59
C ASN A 181 -6.72 -3.90 -5.15
N VAL A 182 -7.01 -4.81 -4.24
CA VAL A 182 -6.55 -4.77 -2.85
C VAL A 182 -5.45 -5.81 -2.67
N LEU A 183 -4.29 -5.38 -2.18
CA LEU A 183 -3.25 -6.26 -1.67
C LEU A 183 -3.44 -6.41 -0.15
N THR A 184 -3.73 -7.61 0.31
CA THR A 184 -4.02 -7.91 1.71
C THR A 184 -2.90 -8.74 2.34
N PRO A 185 -1.95 -8.09 3.02
CA PRO A 185 -0.89 -8.78 3.74
C PRO A 185 -1.42 -9.46 5.02
N GLY A 186 -0.73 -10.54 5.42
CA GLY A 186 -0.78 -11.07 6.77
C GLY A 186 0.23 -10.38 7.70
N GLN A 187 0.73 -11.17 8.67
CA GLN A 187 1.81 -10.73 9.55
C GLN A 187 3.12 -10.69 8.75
N VAL A 188 3.70 -9.50 8.68
CA VAL A 188 4.96 -9.23 7.95
C VAL A 188 5.99 -8.67 8.91
N ALA A 189 7.15 -9.30 9.00
CA ALA A 189 8.26 -8.82 9.81
C ALA A 189 8.74 -7.46 9.29
N THR A 190 8.37 -6.41 10.01
CA THR A 190 8.75 -5.03 9.75
C THR A 190 9.26 -4.40 11.04
N ALA A 191 10.09 -3.36 10.96
CA ALA A 191 10.58 -2.65 12.15
C ALA A 191 9.42 -2.23 13.09
N LYS A 192 8.31 -1.76 12.53
CA LYS A 192 7.11 -1.42 13.33
C LYS A 192 6.53 -2.61 14.10
N GLN A 193 6.54 -3.80 13.51
CA GLN A 193 6.07 -5.01 14.22
C GLN A 193 7.07 -5.49 15.26
N GLU A 194 8.37 -5.30 15.01
CA GLU A 194 9.41 -5.60 15.98
C GLU A 194 9.32 -4.72 17.23
N GLU A 195 8.91 -3.46 17.07
CA GLU A 195 8.67 -2.54 18.18
C GLU A 195 7.37 -2.85 18.95
N LEU A 196 6.33 -3.34 18.25
CA LEU A 196 4.99 -3.56 18.83
C LEU A 196 4.85 -4.90 19.55
N PHE A 197 5.59 -5.92 19.14
CA PHE A 197 5.37 -7.29 19.60
C PHE A 197 6.64 -7.91 20.18
N ASP A 198 6.49 -8.49 21.37
CA ASP A 198 7.53 -9.30 21.98
C ASP A 198 7.71 -10.66 21.26
N GLU A 199 8.78 -11.36 21.56
CA GLU A 199 9.11 -12.65 20.96
C GLU A 199 8.05 -13.75 21.22
N ALA A 200 7.31 -13.66 22.31
CA ALA A 200 6.24 -14.61 22.62
C ALA A 200 5.04 -14.38 21.68
N THR A 201 4.66 -13.13 21.48
CA THR A 201 3.60 -12.72 20.54
C THR A 201 3.97 -13.06 19.09
N LYS A 202 5.23 -12.83 18.69
CA LYS A 202 5.73 -13.20 17.36
C LYS A 202 5.61 -14.70 17.12
N ARG A 203 6.07 -15.53 18.06
CA ARG A 203 5.91 -17.01 17.99
C ARG A 203 4.44 -17.44 17.94
N GLN A 204 3.57 -16.76 18.66
CA GLN A 204 2.14 -17.03 18.59
C GLN A 204 1.59 -16.73 17.19
N PHE A 205 1.97 -15.61 16.57
CA PHE A 205 1.59 -15.34 15.19
C PHE A 205 2.13 -16.39 14.21
N GLU A 206 3.40 -16.73 14.32
CA GLU A 206 4.01 -17.76 13.45
C GLU A 206 3.31 -19.11 13.56
N SER A 207 2.87 -19.50 14.75
CA SER A 207 2.13 -20.75 14.94
C SER A 207 0.76 -20.79 14.27
N LEU A 208 0.21 -19.62 13.92
CA LEU A 208 -1.08 -19.47 13.21
C LEU A 208 -0.91 -19.38 11.69
N ILE A 209 0.32 -19.25 11.20
CA ILE A 209 0.62 -19.13 9.77
C ILE A 209 0.96 -20.52 9.22
N PRO A 210 0.19 -21.09 8.28
CA PRO A 210 0.50 -22.40 7.68
C PRO A 210 1.93 -22.53 7.15
N ARG A 211 2.48 -21.43 6.64
CA ARG A 211 3.88 -21.37 6.20
C ARG A 211 4.90 -21.48 7.35
N GLY A 212 4.49 -21.33 8.60
CA GLY A 212 5.33 -21.46 9.80
C GLY A 212 6.20 -20.25 10.14
N LYS A 213 6.10 -19.15 9.41
CA LYS A 213 6.84 -17.90 9.66
C LYS A 213 6.13 -16.69 9.08
N MET A 214 6.38 -15.52 9.65
CA MET A 214 5.91 -14.24 9.11
C MET A 214 6.46 -14.00 7.70
N GLY A 215 5.74 -13.19 6.92
CA GLY A 215 6.18 -12.71 5.62
C GLY A 215 7.33 -11.72 5.75
N ARG A 216 8.12 -11.56 4.69
CA ARG A 216 9.09 -10.47 4.56
C ARG A 216 8.48 -9.33 3.75
N ALA A 217 8.98 -8.11 3.94
CA ALA A 217 8.54 -6.93 3.20
C ALA A 217 8.70 -7.12 1.68
N GLU A 218 9.79 -7.76 1.25
CA GLU A 218 10.11 -8.05 -0.16
C GLU A 218 9.10 -9.00 -0.80
N GLU A 219 8.53 -9.93 -0.03
CA GLU A 219 7.51 -10.86 -0.55
C GLU A 219 6.21 -10.14 -0.85
N ILE A 220 5.84 -9.14 -0.03
CA ILE A 220 4.69 -8.28 -0.31
C ILE A 220 4.98 -7.33 -1.48
N ALA A 221 6.21 -6.80 -1.56
CA ALA A 221 6.65 -5.97 -2.69
C ALA A 221 6.53 -6.71 -4.03
N THR A 222 6.86 -8.00 -4.07
CA THR A 222 6.72 -8.83 -5.27
C THR A 222 5.25 -8.97 -5.71
N VAL A 223 4.33 -9.12 -4.76
CA VAL A 223 2.89 -9.17 -5.05
C VAL A 223 2.38 -7.81 -5.53
N ALA A 224 2.88 -6.71 -4.93
CA ALA A 224 2.56 -5.36 -5.39
C ALA A 224 3.06 -5.13 -6.82
N LEU A 225 4.27 -5.59 -7.16
CA LEU A 225 4.81 -5.52 -8.53
C LEU A 225 3.95 -6.31 -9.53
N PHE A 226 3.50 -7.50 -9.17
CA PHE A 226 2.55 -8.26 -10.00
C PHE A 226 1.28 -7.45 -10.27
N LEU A 227 0.67 -6.86 -9.24
CA LEU A 227 -0.53 -6.05 -9.40
C LEU A 227 -0.27 -4.74 -10.19
N ALA A 228 0.92 -4.17 -10.08
CA ALA A 228 1.33 -2.96 -10.79
C ALA A 228 1.58 -3.18 -12.28
N SER A 229 2.06 -4.36 -12.66
CA SER A 229 2.51 -4.70 -14.02
C SER A 229 1.42 -5.32 -14.88
N ASP A 230 1.74 -5.50 -16.17
CA ASP A 230 0.88 -6.17 -17.14
C ASP A 230 0.69 -7.68 -16.87
N ASP A 231 1.52 -8.28 -16.00
CA ASP A 231 1.34 -9.66 -15.54
C ASP A 231 -0.04 -9.89 -14.91
N SER A 232 -0.66 -8.82 -14.38
CA SER A 232 -2.00 -8.85 -13.78
C SER A 232 -3.08 -8.20 -14.66
N SER A 233 -2.88 -8.13 -15.99
CA SER A 233 -3.78 -7.45 -16.93
C SER A 233 -5.24 -7.95 -16.89
N TYR A 234 -5.48 -9.19 -16.46
CA TYR A 234 -6.84 -9.75 -16.29
C TYR A 234 -7.30 -9.84 -14.83
N VAL A 235 -6.59 -9.14 -13.91
CA VAL A 235 -6.89 -9.13 -12.47
C VAL A 235 -7.43 -7.76 -12.10
N ASN A 236 -8.75 -7.67 -11.79
CA ASN A 236 -9.42 -6.41 -11.48
C ASN A 236 -10.55 -6.61 -10.46
N GLY A 237 -10.69 -5.68 -9.52
CA GLY A 237 -11.75 -5.66 -8.51
C GLY A 237 -11.58 -6.71 -7.39
N ILE A 238 -10.41 -7.34 -7.26
CA ILE A 238 -10.18 -8.41 -6.30
C ILE A 238 -9.45 -7.94 -5.05
N GLU A 239 -9.53 -8.77 -4.02
CA GLU A 239 -8.66 -8.77 -2.86
C GLU A 239 -7.68 -9.95 -3.00
N LEU A 240 -6.40 -9.63 -3.21
CA LEU A 240 -5.32 -10.61 -3.29
C LEU A 240 -4.66 -10.76 -1.92
N VAL A 241 -4.92 -11.88 -1.28
CA VAL A 241 -4.38 -12.18 0.04
C VAL A 241 -2.98 -12.77 -0.06
N ALA A 242 -2.04 -12.18 0.68
CA ALA A 242 -0.64 -12.59 0.77
C ALA A 242 -0.24 -12.73 2.25
N ASP A 243 -0.71 -13.78 2.91
CA ASP A 243 -0.65 -13.96 4.36
C ASP A 243 -0.09 -15.31 4.81
N GLY A 244 0.57 -16.05 3.92
CA GLY A 244 1.13 -17.36 4.21
C GLY A 244 0.09 -18.44 4.51
N GLY A 245 -1.18 -18.21 4.13
CA GLY A 245 -2.30 -19.14 4.30
C GLY A 245 -3.10 -18.91 5.59
N THR A 246 -2.82 -17.84 6.35
CA THR A 246 -3.46 -17.59 7.67
C THR A 246 -4.99 -17.49 7.60
N THR A 247 -5.53 -16.96 6.51
CA THR A 247 -6.99 -16.82 6.32
C THR A 247 -7.61 -17.95 5.51
N ALA A 248 -6.81 -18.87 4.98
CA ALA A 248 -7.29 -19.98 4.15
C ALA A 248 -7.77 -21.20 4.98
N ILE A 249 -7.43 -21.24 6.30
CA ILE A 249 -7.76 -22.37 7.21
C ILE A 249 -8.40 -21.85 8.50
#